data_eade169d279e352ef2a89a706aa6ce1f
#
_entry.id   eade169d279e352ef2a89a706aa6ce1f
#
_cell.length_a   1.000
_cell.length_b   1.000
_cell.length_c   1.000
_cell.angle_alpha   90.00
_cell.angle_beta   90.00
_cell.angle_gamma   90.00
#
_symmetry.space_group_name_H-M   'P 1'
#
loop_
_entity.id
_entity.type
_entity.pdbx_description
1 polymer ?
#
loop_
_entity_poly.entity_id
_entity_poly.type
_entity_poly.pdbx_seq_one_letter_code
_entity_poly.pdbx_strand_id
1 'polypeptide(L)'
;FSLLPPLLTAGVLFGLGAGIYREEDMFTQRSIPLKALDALAARVHGKWSVAAVTAVLLPFVFVAELIGVAVLFAIPNALSIPAVLVVVVIVEELAKSLHVYAGYAHDRFEAGLVPALIVGAFSGIGFFVGEKITLLAQLVGLPDTVVEGQAALATGTGIPSVPLLIGLLLAPLALHVVTAAISAVGASRSRRAYAVAVVAAMAIHFAYNYTVVMLSGV
;
A
#
# COMPACT_ATOMS: atom_id res chain seq x y z
N PHE A 1 21.88 2.93 11.02
CA PHE A 1 20.97 2.21 10.12
C PHE A 1 20.00 1.38 10.96
N SER A 2 18.71 1.61 10.79
CA SER A 2 17.68 0.80 11.44
C SER A 2 17.64 -0.60 10.79
N LEU A 3 17.76 -1.66 11.61
CA LEU A 3 17.61 -3.04 11.16
C LEU A 3 16.14 -3.46 11.06
N LEU A 4 15.22 -2.64 11.57
CA LEU A 4 13.80 -2.98 11.66
C LEU A 4 13.13 -3.17 10.28
N PRO A 5 13.30 -2.26 9.29
CA PRO A 5 12.70 -2.47 7.97
C PRO A 5 13.16 -3.77 7.28
N PRO A 6 14.47 -4.09 7.21
CA PRO A 6 14.90 -5.35 6.60
C PRO A 6 14.42 -6.59 7.37
N LEU A 7 14.35 -6.54 8.70
CA LEU A 7 13.82 -7.67 9.49
C LEU A 7 12.32 -7.87 9.25
N LEU A 8 11.53 -6.81 9.22
CA LEU A 8 10.09 -6.89 8.88
C LEU A 8 9.89 -7.39 7.45
N THR A 9 10.68 -6.91 6.49
CA THR A 9 10.63 -7.37 5.10
C THR A 9 10.98 -8.86 5.01
N ALA A 10 12.05 -9.29 5.69
CA ALA A 10 12.44 -10.70 5.73
C ALA A 10 11.33 -11.56 6.37
N GLY A 11 10.71 -11.12 7.45
CA GLY A 11 9.58 -11.79 8.09
C GLY A 11 8.37 -11.95 7.17
N VAL A 12 8.03 -10.89 6.42
CA VAL A 12 6.93 -10.93 5.44
C VAL A 12 7.26 -11.88 4.29
N LEU A 13 8.48 -11.77 3.71
CA LEU A 13 8.91 -12.65 2.62
C LEU A 13 8.94 -14.11 3.05
N PHE A 14 9.48 -14.39 4.24
CA PHE A 14 9.50 -15.74 4.78
C PHE A 14 8.07 -16.28 5.03
N GLY A 15 7.22 -15.45 5.61
CA GLY A 15 5.83 -15.80 5.85
C GLY A 15 5.02 -16.07 4.58
N LEU A 16 5.23 -15.28 3.52
CA LEU A 16 4.63 -15.52 2.20
C LEU A 16 5.24 -16.74 1.53
N GLY A 17 6.58 -16.89 1.59
CA GLY A 17 7.31 -18.03 1.05
C GLY A 17 6.87 -19.35 1.67
N ALA A 18 6.75 -19.41 2.99
CA ALA A 18 6.24 -20.60 3.69
C ALA A 18 4.81 -20.98 3.28
N GLY A 19 3.97 -19.99 2.88
CA GLY A 19 2.65 -20.26 2.33
C GLY A 19 2.66 -20.80 0.90
N ILE A 20 3.68 -20.44 0.11
CA ILE A 20 3.86 -20.89 -1.28
C ILE A 20 4.47 -22.30 -1.36
N TYR A 21 5.35 -22.63 -0.40
CA TYR A 21 6.09 -23.90 -0.34
C TYR A 21 5.42 -24.96 0.55
N ARG A 22 4.10 -25.00 0.64
CA ARG A 22 3.41 -26.17 1.20
C ARG A 22 3.64 -27.38 0.28
N GLU A 23 4.06 -28.52 0.85
CA GLU A 23 4.33 -29.74 0.07
C GLU A 23 3.16 -30.14 -0.82
N GLU A 24 1.94 -29.97 -0.35
CA GLU A 24 0.69 -30.23 -1.09
C GLU A 24 0.56 -29.37 -2.35
N ASP A 25 1.08 -28.13 -2.33
CA ASP A 25 1.01 -27.18 -3.45
C ASP A 25 2.17 -27.36 -4.45
N MET A 26 3.26 -28.01 -4.06
CA MET A 26 4.40 -28.28 -4.96
C MET A 26 4.01 -29.21 -6.11
N PHE A 27 3.07 -30.10 -5.89
CA PHE A 27 2.63 -31.08 -6.89
C PHE A 27 1.46 -30.61 -7.77
N THR A 28 0.84 -29.47 -7.48
CA THR A 28 -0.35 -28.99 -8.21
C THR A 28 -0.05 -28.27 -9.52
N GLN A 29 1.21 -28.05 -9.86
CA GLN A 29 1.67 -27.33 -11.10
C GLN A 29 0.98 -25.96 -11.32
N ARG A 30 0.43 -25.33 -10.28
CA ARG A 30 -0.12 -23.99 -10.39
C ARG A 30 0.99 -22.97 -10.67
N SER A 31 0.70 -21.99 -11.53
CA SER A 31 1.64 -20.90 -11.79
C SER A 31 1.93 -20.09 -10.52
N ILE A 32 3.15 -19.54 -10.41
CA ILE A 32 3.59 -18.74 -9.25
C ILE A 32 2.60 -17.63 -8.86
N PRO A 33 2.03 -16.85 -9.83
CA PRO A 33 1.04 -15.83 -9.47
C PRO A 33 -0.22 -16.40 -8.80
N LEU A 34 -0.69 -17.56 -9.23
CA LEU A 34 -1.85 -18.21 -8.62
C LEU A 34 -1.54 -18.72 -7.20
N LYS A 35 -0.34 -19.29 -6.99
CA LYS A 35 0.11 -19.69 -5.65
C LYS A 35 0.23 -18.48 -4.71
N ALA A 36 0.70 -17.33 -5.21
CA ALA A 36 0.74 -16.11 -4.43
C ALA A 36 -0.67 -15.64 -4.02
N LEU A 37 -1.64 -15.72 -4.92
CA LEU A 37 -3.04 -15.40 -4.59
C LEU A 37 -3.62 -16.39 -3.57
N ASP A 38 -3.34 -17.68 -3.69
CA ASP A 38 -3.75 -18.70 -2.71
C ASP A 38 -3.16 -18.40 -1.32
N ALA A 39 -1.87 -18.03 -1.26
CA ALA A 39 -1.19 -17.66 -0.03
C ALA A 39 -1.78 -16.39 0.62
N LEU A 40 -2.16 -15.40 -0.17
CA LEU A 40 -2.84 -14.19 0.29
C LEU A 40 -4.25 -14.53 0.80
N ALA A 41 -5.02 -15.31 0.05
CA ALA A 41 -6.36 -15.76 0.44
C ALA A 41 -6.38 -16.55 1.75
N ALA A 42 -5.33 -17.35 1.99
CA ALA A 42 -5.18 -18.10 3.23
C ALA A 42 -4.97 -17.23 4.48
N ARG A 43 -4.65 -15.97 4.32
CA ARG A 43 -4.40 -15.03 5.44
C ARG A 43 -5.53 -14.07 5.71
N VAL A 44 -6.51 -13.97 4.81
CA VAL A 44 -7.65 -13.06 4.96
C VAL A 44 -8.91 -13.86 5.33
N HIS A 45 -9.46 -13.57 6.50
CA HIS A 45 -10.64 -14.25 7.06
C HIS A 45 -11.76 -13.28 7.45
N GLY A 46 -11.50 -11.96 7.35
CA GLY A 46 -12.43 -10.90 7.71
C GLY A 46 -11.74 -9.53 7.71
N LYS A 47 -12.47 -8.48 7.98
CA LYS A 47 -12.01 -7.09 7.88
C LYS A 47 -10.72 -6.79 8.68
N TRP A 48 -10.58 -7.35 9.87
CA TRP A 48 -9.40 -7.12 10.72
C TRP A 48 -8.15 -7.80 10.18
N SER A 49 -8.28 -9.03 9.66
CA SER A 49 -7.16 -9.71 9.00
C SER A 49 -6.74 -9.00 7.72
N VAL A 50 -7.69 -8.40 6.99
CA VAL A 50 -7.38 -7.55 5.83
C VAL A 50 -6.53 -6.35 6.26
N ALA A 51 -6.95 -5.60 7.27
CA ALA A 51 -6.18 -4.47 7.79
C ALA A 51 -4.78 -4.90 8.26
N ALA A 52 -4.68 -6.01 8.98
CA ALA A 52 -3.41 -6.54 9.47
C ALA A 52 -2.49 -6.96 8.31
N VAL A 53 -3.00 -7.68 7.31
CA VAL A 53 -2.22 -8.08 6.12
C VAL A 53 -1.72 -6.86 5.38
N THR A 54 -2.57 -5.85 5.15
CA THR A 54 -2.17 -4.62 4.47
C THR A 54 -1.05 -3.91 5.25
N ALA A 55 -1.19 -3.75 6.57
CA ALA A 55 -0.17 -3.10 7.39
C ALA A 55 1.17 -3.86 7.36
N VAL A 56 1.13 -5.19 7.42
CA VAL A 56 2.33 -6.05 7.39
C VAL A 56 3.01 -6.05 6.02
N LEU A 57 2.29 -5.75 4.94
CA LEU A 57 2.88 -5.63 3.60
C LEU A 57 3.71 -4.34 3.39
N LEU A 58 3.59 -3.32 4.24
CA LEU A 58 4.24 -2.02 4.05
C LEU A 58 5.77 -2.08 3.92
N PRO A 59 6.52 -2.86 4.71
CA PRO A 59 7.95 -2.99 4.50
C PRO A 59 8.31 -3.54 3.12
N PHE A 60 7.46 -4.43 2.56
CA PHE A 60 7.62 -4.94 1.20
C PHE A 60 7.31 -3.88 0.15
N VAL A 61 6.25 -3.10 0.35
CA VAL A 61 5.90 -1.93 -0.47
C VAL A 61 7.09 -0.99 -0.57
N PHE A 62 7.66 -0.60 0.57
CA PHE A 62 8.82 0.28 0.64
C PHE A 62 10.02 -0.24 -0.17
N VAL A 63 10.34 -1.53 -0.06
CA VAL A 63 11.42 -2.14 -0.84
C VAL A 63 11.10 -2.16 -2.33
N ALA A 64 9.86 -2.46 -2.71
CA ALA A 64 9.43 -2.47 -4.11
C ALA A 64 9.49 -1.07 -4.73
N GLU A 65 9.13 -0.04 -3.98
CA GLU A 65 9.26 1.36 -4.39
C GLU A 65 10.71 1.77 -4.57
N LEU A 66 11.60 1.42 -3.64
CA LEU A 66 13.04 1.68 -3.77
C LEU A 66 13.64 1.03 -5.02
N ILE A 67 13.26 -0.22 -5.31
CA ILE A 67 13.70 -0.91 -6.53
C ILE A 67 13.16 -0.18 -7.76
N GLY A 68 11.88 0.20 -7.76
CA GLY A 68 11.25 0.94 -8.85
C GLY A 68 11.93 2.28 -9.11
N VAL A 69 12.21 3.04 -8.06
CA VAL A 69 12.94 4.31 -8.14
C VAL A 69 14.35 4.09 -8.68
N ALA A 70 15.06 3.06 -8.21
CA ALA A 70 16.40 2.73 -8.71
C ALA A 70 16.41 2.45 -10.22
N VAL A 71 15.39 1.74 -10.73
CA VAL A 71 15.23 1.49 -12.18
C VAL A 71 14.96 2.79 -12.94
N LEU A 72 14.23 3.74 -12.34
CA LEU A 72 13.89 5.01 -12.98
C LEU A 72 15.08 5.99 -13.09
N PHE A 73 16.19 5.73 -12.40
CA PHE A 73 17.40 6.58 -12.53
C PHE A 73 17.93 6.74 -13.97
N ALA A 74 17.57 5.81 -14.86
CA ALA A 74 17.89 5.89 -16.28
C ALA A 74 16.98 6.86 -17.06
N ILE A 75 15.89 7.37 -16.44
CA ILE A 75 14.92 8.26 -17.11
C ILE A 75 15.39 9.72 -16.97
N PRO A 76 15.29 10.55 -18.05
CA PRO A 76 15.63 11.97 -17.97
C PRO A 76 14.89 12.70 -16.84
N ASN A 77 15.57 13.60 -16.15
CA ASN A 77 15.06 14.32 -14.97
C ASN A 77 13.70 15.00 -15.19
N ALA A 78 13.41 15.45 -16.40
CA ALA A 78 12.13 16.08 -16.73
C ALA A 78 10.91 15.16 -16.59
N LEU A 79 11.11 13.84 -16.63
CA LEU A 79 10.06 12.83 -16.49
C LEU A 79 10.16 12.04 -15.16
N SER A 80 11.18 12.32 -14.33
CA SER A 80 11.46 11.53 -13.14
C SER A 80 10.33 11.58 -12.09
N ILE A 81 9.83 12.78 -11.74
CA ILE A 81 8.78 12.91 -10.71
C ILE A 81 7.48 12.20 -11.08
N PRO A 82 6.85 12.46 -12.23
CA PRO A 82 5.65 11.70 -12.60
C PRO A 82 5.87 10.20 -12.70
N ALA A 83 7.03 9.76 -13.20
CA ALA A 83 7.36 8.34 -13.32
C ALA A 83 7.50 7.68 -11.94
N VAL A 84 8.18 8.33 -11.00
CA VAL A 84 8.26 7.87 -9.60
C VAL A 84 6.87 7.75 -8.99
N LEU A 85 6.02 8.77 -9.13
CA LEU A 85 4.66 8.74 -8.61
C LEU A 85 3.83 7.61 -9.21
N VAL A 86 3.99 7.31 -10.50
CA VAL A 86 3.31 6.17 -11.14
C VAL A 86 3.74 4.85 -10.51
N VAL A 87 5.05 4.64 -10.30
CA VAL A 87 5.56 3.41 -9.66
C VAL A 87 5.02 3.28 -8.23
N VAL A 88 5.11 4.32 -7.42
CA VAL A 88 4.61 4.34 -6.04
C VAL A 88 3.12 3.96 -6.03
N VAL A 89 2.31 4.64 -6.82
CA VAL A 89 0.86 4.40 -6.87
C VAL A 89 0.52 2.97 -7.30
N ILE A 90 1.23 2.41 -8.30
CA ILE A 90 1.01 1.03 -8.73
C ILE A 90 1.30 0.06 -7.58
N VAL A 91 2.44 0.20 -6.93
CA VAL A 91 2.87 -0.69 -5.83
C VAL A 91 1.89 -0.61 -4.67
N GLU A 92 1.52 0.60 -4.24
CA GLU A 92 0.61 0.80 -3.12
C GLU A 92 -0.82 0.30 -3.41
N GLU A 93 -1.39 0.60 -4.59
CA GLU A 93 -2.75 0.14 -4.92
C GLU A 93 -2.81 -1.38 -5.06
N LEU A 94 -1.77 -2.02 -5.60
CA LEU A 94 -1.69 -3.47 -5.62
C LEU A 94 -1.55 -4.06 -4.21
N ALA A 95 -0.75 -3.47 -3.34
CA ALA A 95 -0.60 -3.92 -1.96
C ALA A 95 -1.91 -3.83 -1.18
N LYS A 96 -2.70 -2.78 -1.38
CA LYS A 96 -4.03 -2.59 -0.76
C LYS A 96 -5.08 -3.54 -1.31
N SER A 97 -4.99 -3.97 -2.57
CA SER A 97 -6.11 -4.62 -3.24
C SER A 97 -5.92 -6.10 -3.57
N LEU A 98 -4.68 -6.59 -3.78
CA LEU A 98 -4.46 -7.98 -4.22
C LEU A 98 -4.95 -9.03 -3.22
N HIS A 99 -4.72 -8.84 -1.93
CA HIS A 99 -5.17 -9.76 -0.90
C HIS A 99 -6.71 -9.70 -0.70
N VAL A 100 -7.32 -8.53 -0.92
CA VAL A 100 -8.78 -8.37 -0.95
C VAL A 100 -9.37 -9.12 -2.15
N TYR A 101 -8.77 -8.96 -3.33
CA TYR A 101 -9.17 -9.71 -4.52
C TYR A 101 -9.01 -11.22 -4.32
N ALA A 102 -7.89 -11.66 -3.75
CA ALA A 102 -7.65 -13.06 -3.42
C ALA A 102 -8.73 -13.61 -2.48
N GLY A 103 -9.12 -12.83 -1.47
CA GLY A 103 -10.20 -13.19 -0.55
C GLY A 103 -11.54 -13.39 -1.28
N TYR A 104 -11.94 -12.49 -2.18
CA TYR A 104 -13.16 -12.65 -2.98
C TYR A 104 -13.06 -13.82 -3.95
N ALA A 105 -11.92 -14.01 -4.61
CA ALA A 105 -11.70 -15.11 -5.55
C ALA A 105 -11.74 -16.51 -4.87
N HIS A 106 -11.63 -16.58 -3.55
CA HIS A 106 -11.69 -17.80 -2.74
C HIS A 106 -12.89 -17.81 -1.79
N ASP A 107 -13.93 -17.02 -2.05
CA ASP A 107 -15.17 -16.97 -1.28
C ASP A 107 -14.99 -16.73 0.23
N ARG A 108 -13.92 -15.95 0.60
CA ARG A 108 -13.63 -15.61 2.01
C ARG A 108 -14.50 -14.46 2.52
N PHE A 109 -15.09 -13.69 1.63
CA PHE A 109 -15.90 -12.51 1.95
C PHE A 109 -17.29 -12.65 1.34
N GLU A 110 -18.28 -12.11 2.06
CA GLU A 110 -19.64 -11.98 1.55
C GLU A 110 -19.67 -11.04 0.34
N ALA A 111 -20.35 -11.46 -0.74
CA ALA A 111 -20.54 -10.63 -1.91
C ALA A 111 -21.56 -9.51 -1.62
N GLY A 112 -21.30 -8.31 -2.11
CA GLY A 112 -22.21 -7.17 -1.96
C GLY A 112 -21.48 -5.84 -1.83
N LEU A 113 -22.22 -4.75 -2.04
CA LEU A 113 -21.63 -3.41 -2.00
C LEU A 113 -21.15 -3.05 -0.58
N VAL A 114 -22.01 -3.23 0.44
CA VAL A 114 -21.69 -2.82 1.81
C VAL A 114 -20.54 -3.66 2.40
N PRO A 115 -20.55 -5.01 2.32
CA PRO A 115 -19.40 -5.81 2.72
C PRO A 115 -18.11 -5.40 2.01
N ALA A 116 -18.16 -5.13 0.70
CA ALA A 116 -17.00 -4.71 -0.08
C ALA A 116 -16.44 -3.35 0.38
N LEU A 117 -17.30 -2.38 0.62
CA LEU A 117 -16.90 -1.08 1.15
C LEU A 117 -16.22 -1.21 2.53
N ILE A 118 -16.76 -2.07 3.41
CA ILE A 118 -16.18 -2.32 4.73
C ILE A 118 -14.80 -2.97 4.61
N VAL A 119 -14.68 -4.03 3.83
CA VAL A 119 -13.40 -4.75 3.63
C VAL A 119 -12.36 -3.80 3.00
N GLY A 120 -12.74 -3.02 2.00
CA GLY A 120 -11.87 -2.02 1.37
C GLY A 120 -11.45 -0.92 2.34
N ALA A 121 -12.38 -0.39 3.14
CA ALA A 121 -12.06 0.62 4.15
C ALA A 121 -11.04 0.10 5.17
N PHE A 122 -11.18 -1.14 5.63
CA PHE A 122 -10.22 -1.76 6.55
C PHE A 122 -8.84 -1.99 5.89
N SER A 123 -8.80 -2.30 4.60
CA SER A 123 -7.54 -2.33 3.86
C SER A 123 -6.87 -0.95 3.82
N GLY A 124 -7.61 0.09 3.48
CA GLY A 124 -7.09 1.47 3.45
C GLY A 124 -6.61 1.95 4.81
N ILE A 125 -7.34 1.65 5.90
CA ILE A 125 -6.93 1.94 7.27
C ILE A 125 -5.65 1.19 7.63
N GLY A 126 -5.57 -0.11 7.30
CA GLY A 126 -4.38 -0.92 7.55
C GLY A 126 -3.16 -0.38 6.82
N PHE A 127 -3.33 0.06 5.57
CA PHE A 127 -2.27 0.71 4.80
C PHE A 127 -1.79 1.98 5.48
N PHE A 128 -2.68 2.89 5.79
CA PHE A 128 -2.35 4.14 6.48
C PHE A 128 -1.60 3.90 7.80
N VAL A 129 -2.08 2.98 8.64
CA VAL A 129 -1.42 2.66 9.91
C VAL A 129 -0.03 2.09 9.67
N GLY A 130 0.10 1.13 8.74
CA GLY A 130 1.40 0.55 8.39
C GLY A 130 2.37 1.59 7.84
N GLU A 131 1.91 2.50 6.98
CA GLU A 131 2.70 3.63 6.45
C GLU A 131 3.24 4.50 7.60
N LYS A 132 2.40 4.88 8.57
CA LYS A 132 2.84 5.71 9.70
C LYS A 132 3.80 4.96 10.61
N ILE A 133 3.58 3.67 10.87
CA ILE A 133 4.53 2.84 11.64
C ILE A 133 5.86 2.73 10.90
N THR A 134 5.86 2.52 9.59
CA THR A 134 7.08 2.42 8.77
C THR A 134 7.84 3.75 8.77
N LEU A 135 7.14 4.88 8.62
CA LEU A 135 7.74 6.21 8.70
C LEU A 135 8.38 6.46 10.08
N LEU A 136 7.66 6.18 11.16
CA LEU A 136 8.19 6.31 12.52
C LEU A 136 9.41 5.42 12.74
N ALA A 137 9.38 4.19 12.23
CA ALA A 137 10.52 3.26 12.34
C ALA A 137 11.76 3.78 11.59
N GLN A 138 11.59 4.52 10.50
CA GLN A 138 12.69 5.15 9.77
C GLN A 138 13.28 6.35 10.53
N LEU A 139 12.48 7.06 11.31
CA LEU A 139 12.91 8.20 12.10
C LEU A 139 13.65 7.80 13.39
N VAL A 140 13.45 6.58 13.88
CA VAL A 140 14.10 6.08 15.10
C VAL A 140 15.61 5.99 14.89
N GLY A 141 16.37 6.68 15.76
CA GLY A 141 17.84 6.71 15.72
C GLY A 141 18.44 7.76 14.77
N LEU A 142 17.61 8.59 14.14
CA LEU A 142 18.12 9.79 13.46
C LEU A 142 18.45 10.89 14.49
N PRO A 143 19.47 11.74 14.23
CA PRO A 143 19.71 12.93 15.05
C PRO A 143 18.49 13.86 15.04
N ASP A 144 18.22 14.51 16.18
CA ASP A 144 17.09 15.42 16.35
C ASP A 144 17.03 16.50 15.25
N THR A 145 18.19 17.03 14.85
CA THR A 145 18.30 18.02 13.75
C THR A 145 17.78 17.52 12.40
N VAL A 146 17.91 16.21 12.13
CA VAL A 146 17.39 15.59 10.90
C VAL A 146 15.88 15.43 11.01
N VAL A 147 15.39 15.01 12.17
CA VAL A 147 13.94 14.88 12.43
C VAL A 147 13.26 16.22 12.37
N GLU A 148 13.83 17.26 12.99
CA GLU A 148 13.33 18.63 12.93
C GLU A 148 13.36 19.20 11.51
N GLY A 149 14.43 18.94 10.76
CA GLY A 149 14.54 19.35 9.35
C GLY A 149 13.49 18.71 8.46
N GLN A 150 13.20 17.41 8.62
CA GLN A 150 12.14 16.72 7.88
C GLN A 150 10.75 17.23 8.27
N ALA A 151 10.50 17.47 9.54
CA ALA A 151 9.25 18.06 10.00
C ALA A 151 9.05 19.48 9.43
N ALA A 152 10.09 20.30 9.38
CA ALA A 152 10.05 21.63 8.79
C ALA A 152 9.77 21.58 7.27
N LEU A 153 10.37 20.65 6.53
CA LEU A 153 10.10 20.44 5.11
C LEU A 153 8.66 19.96 4.87
N ALA A 154 8.14 19.12 5.73
CA ALA A 154 6.77 18.63 5.61
C ALA A 154 5.71 19.71 5.90
N THR A 155 6.05 20.73 6.69
CA THR A 155 5.11 21.79 7.13
C THR A 155 5.31 23.13 6.45
N GLY A 156 6.37 23.28 5.63
CA GLY A 156 6.76 24.59 5.06
C GLY A 156 7.39 25.51 6.13
N THR A 157 7.55 26.77 5.81
CA THR A 157 8.26 27.77 6.64
C THR A 157 7.45 28.29 7.85
N GLY A 158 6.29 27.70 8.15
CA GLY A 158 5.45 28.10 9.27
C GLY A 158 4.84 26.91 9.98
N ILE A 159 4.55 27.06 11.29
CA ILE A 159 3.77 26.07 12.04
C ILE A 159 2.34 26.10 11.47
N PRO A 160 1.83 25.00 10.87
CA PRO A 160 0.48 24.97 10.34
C PRO A 160 -0.54 25.22 11.45
N SER A 161 -1.67 25.86 11.10
CA SER A 161 -2.79 25.90 12.03
C SER A 161 -3.25 24.49 12.40
N VAL A 162 -3.72 24.28 13.61
CA VAL A 162 -4.19 22.96 14.07
C VAL A 162 -5.18 22.31 13.10
N PRO A 163 -6.20 23.02 12.54
CA PRO A 163 -7.08 22.44 11.52
C PRO A 163 -6.35 21.97 10.26
N LEU A 164 -5.36 22.74 9.79
CA LEU A 164 -4.58 22.36 8.62
C LEU A 164 -3.72 21.12 8.90
N LEU A 165 -3.09 21.06 10.08
CA LEU A 165 -2.31 19.89 10.49
C LEU A 165 -3.17 18.61 10.54
N ILE A 166 -4.37 18.71 11.11
CA ILE A 166 -5.34 17.60 11.13
C ILE A 166 -5.74 17.22 9.70
N GLY A 167 -6.01 18.19 8.83
CA GLY A 167 -6.32 17.95 7.42
C GLY A 167 -5.21 17.21 6.69
N LEU A 168 -3.97 17.65 6.85
CA LEU A 168 -2.79 17.02 6.24
C LEU A 168 -2.56 15.59 6.77
N LEU A 169 -2.90 15.34 8.03
CA LEU A 169 -2.80 13.99 8.61
C LEU A 169 -3.92 13.07 8.11
N LEU A 170 -5.14 13.57 7.98
CA LEU A 170 -6.31 12.76 7.64
C LEU A 170 -6.54 12.61 6.14
N ALA A 171 -6.00 13.51 5.30
CA ALA A 171 -6.17 13.43 3.85
C ALA A 171 -5.60 12.11 3.26
N PRO A 172 -4.41 11.64 3.63
CA PRO A 172 -3.91 10.33 3.18
C PRO A 172 -4.79 9.17 3.67
N LEU A 173 -5.31 9.23 4.89
CA LEU A 173 -6.25 8.23 5.40
C LEU A 173 -7.50 8.15 4.52
N ALA A 174 -8.11 9.30 4.22
CA ALA A 174 -9.28 9.36 3.35
C ALA A 174 -8.98 8.82 1.95
N LEU A 175 -7.83 9.18 1.38
CA LEU A 175 -7.38 8.69 0.09
C LEU A 175 -7.28 7.16 0.08
N HIS A 176 -6.52 6.57 1.03
CA HIS A 176 -6.30 5.13 1.07
C HIS A 176 -7.61 4.36 1.31
N VAL A 177 -8.51 4.87 2.15
CA VAL A 177 -9.84 4.27 2.38
C VAL A 177 -10.68 4.29 1.10
N VAL A 178 -10.72 5.42 0.40
CA VAL A 178 -11.52 5.57 -0.83
C VAL A 178 -10.98 4.66 -1.94
N THR A 179 -9.67 4.70 -2.21
CA THR A 179 -9.07 3.91 -3.31
C THR A 179 -9.17 2.41 -3.05
N ALA A 180 -8.93 1.97 -1.81
CA ALA A 180 -9.09 0.56 -1.43
C ALA A 180 -10.56 0.11 -1.49
N ALA A 181 -11.52 0.97 -1.11
CA ALA A 181 -12.94 0.66 -1.21
C ALA A 181 -13.39 0.50 -2.68
N ILE A 182 -12.92 1.37 -3.59
CA ILE A 182 -13.18 1.25 -5.02
C ILE A 182 -12.67 -0.09 -5.54
N SER A 183 -11.43 -0.45 -5.22
CA SER A 183 -10.81 -1.70 -5.63
C SER A 183 -11.54 -2.93 -5.07
N ALA A 184 -11.98 -2.88 -3.80
CA ALA A 184 -12.74 -3.94 -3.16
C ALA A 184 -14.13 -4.16 -3.79
N VAL A 185 -14.84 -3.07 -4.15
CA VAL A 185 -16.11 -3.14 -4.89
C VAL A 185 -15.92 -3.79 -6.26
N GLY A 186 -14.83 -3.47 -6.95
CA GLY A 186 -14.48 -4.17 -8.19
C GLY A 186 -14.22 -5.65 -7.97
N ALA A 187 -13.44 -5.99 -6.95
CA ALA A 187 -13.07 -7.36 -6.59
C ALA A 187 -14.29 -8.23 -6.23
N SER A 188 -15.29 -7.66 -5.55
CA SER A 188 -16.53 -8.36 -5.17
C SER A 188 -17.42 -8.72 -6.35
N ARG A 189 -17.18 -8.16 -7.54
CA ARG A 189 -18.03 -8.38 -8.74
C ARG A 189 -17.41 -9.34 -9.74
N SER A 190 -16.18 -9.11 -10.16
CA SER A 190 -15.48 -9.94 -11.13
C SER A 190 -14.02 -9.52 -11.30
N ARG A 191 -13.20 -10.41 -11.91
CA ARG A 191 -11.82 -10.09 -12.27
C ARG A 191 -11.71 -8.84 -13.18
N ARG A 192 -12.63 -8.68 -14.15
CA ARG A 192 -12.63 -7.51 -15.05
C ARG A 192 -13.00 -6.23 -14.30
N ALA A 193 -14.02 -6.29 -13.44
CA ALA A 193 -14.42 -5.17 -12.62
C ALA A 193 -13.31 -4.76 -11.65
N TYR A 194 -12.60 -5.73 -11.07
CA TYR A 194 -11.42 -5.48 -10.23
C TYR A 194 -10.32 -4.74 -11.01
N ALA A 195 -9.95 -5.20 -12.20
CA ALA A 195 -8.91 -4.55 -12.99
C ALA A 195 -9.26 -3.09 -13.31
N VAL A 196 -10.52 -2.82 -13.72
CA VAL A 196 -10.99 -1.45 -13.98
C VAL A 196 -10.98 -0.61 -12.71
N ALA A 197 -11.45 -1.16 -11.58
CA ALA A 197 -11.52 -0.46 -10.30
C ALA A 197 -10.12 -0.11 -9.77
N VAL A 198 -9.15 -1.01 -9.89
CA VAL A 198 -7.76 -0.74 -9.49
C VAL A 198 -7.14 0.37 -10.34
N VAL A 199 -7.36 0.35 -11.67
CA VAL A 199 -6.87 1.44 -12.53
C VAL A 199 -7.52 2.78 -12.17
N ALA A 200 -8.82 2.79 -11.86
CA ALA A 200 -9.48 4.01 -11.38
C ALA A 200 -8.92 4.49 -10.03
N ALA A 201 -8.69 3.56 -9.10
CA ALA A 201 -8.05 3.87 -7.81
C ALA A 201 -6.64 4.45 -8.00
N MET A 202 -5.83 3.85 -8.90
CA MET A 202 -4.50 4.37 -9.26
C MET A 202 -4.56 5.79 -9.84
N ALA A 203 -5.54 6.08 -10.70
CA ALA A 203 -5.70 7.40 -11.28
C ALA A 203 -6.06 8.46 -10.22
N ILE A 204 -6.96 8.14 -9.28
CA ILE A 204 -7.32 9.01 -8.17
C ILE A 204 -6.12 9.25 -7.26
N HIS A 205 -5.40 8.19 -6.91
CA HIS A 205 -4.23 8.27 -6.05
C HIS A 205 -3.10 9.09 -6.69
N PHE A 206 -2.83 8.83 -7.96
CA PHE A 206 -1.84 9.61 -8.72
C PHE A 206 -2.20 11.10 -8.77
N ALA A 207 -3.46 11.44 -9.05
CA ALA A 207 -3.91 12.82 -9.10
C ALA A 207 -3.72 13.53 -7.74
N TYR A 208 -4.01 12.84 -6.63
CA TYR A 208 -3.77 13.34 -5.29
C TYR A 208 -2.27 13.60 -5.05
N ASN A 209 -1.42 12.58 -5.23
CA ASN A 209 0.01 12.71 -4.98
C ASN A 209 0.66 13.77 -5.87
N TYR A 210 0.29 13.81 -7.15
CA TYR A 210 0.77 14.82 -8.10
C TYR A 210 0.38 16.23 -7.66
N THR A 211 -0.86 16.42 -7.22
CA THR A 211 -1.33 17.72 -6.71
C THR A 211 -0.55 18.15 -5.47
N VAL A 212 -0.34 17.23 -4.52
CA VAL A 212 0.44 17.52 -3.30
C VAL A 212 1.87 17.94 -3.66
N VAL A 213 2.54 17.20 -4.55
CA VAL A 213 3.91 17.51 -4.98
C VAL A 213 3.97 18.86 -5.68
N MET A 214 3.04 19.15 -6.60
CA MET A 214 3.01 20.44 -7.30
C MET A 214 2.74 21.63 -6.37
N LEU A 215 1.90 21.44 -5.35
CA LEU A 215 1.61 22.50 -4.36
C LEU A 215 2.74 22.70 -3.35
N SER A 216 3.56 21.68 -3.10
CA SER A 216 4.71 21.79 -2.20
C SER A 216 5.92 22.51 -2.81
N GLY A 217 5.89 22.80 -4.11
CA GLY A 217 6.94 23.58 -4.79
C GLY A 217 8.25 22.82 -5.00
N VAL A 218 8.18 21.47 -4.97
CA VAL A 218 9.32 20.57 -5.24
C VAL A 218 9.46 20.31 -6.74
#